data_ccf12c0134bb74f2c8f4040349f57725
#
_entry.id   ccf12c0134bb74f2c8f4040349f57725
#
_cell.length_a   1.000
_cell.length_b   1.000
_cell.length_c   1.000
_cell.angle_alpha   90.00
_cell.angle_beta   90.00
_cell.angle_gamma   90.00
#
_symmetry.space_group_name_H-M   'P 1'
#
loop_
_entity.id
_entity.type
_entity.pdbx_description
1 polymer ?
#
loop_
_entity_poly.entity_id
_entity_poly.type
_entity_poly.pdbx_seq_one_letter_code
_entity_poly.pdbx_strand_id
1 'polypeptide(L)'
;MREFNTSGPCDPALHYTVMREALIAVGLEKVRKGRYFTLFAPRQTGKTTYFQLLLEMLKKEGFTPIWMSFESLKTVDKEVFYQALNNEFHQKLAEYQIKLGLTIKNPVELKDFFEEIQLQSKPIVLVIDEFEGIPDSVLSEVMHTFRQMYHEKQYHALHSLILVGVSTIAELVTSGASPFNVAEELKVSYFTFEEVNGLIAQYVIESGQRFEEPVVKAIYANTKGQPGLVCALALDLIERVALDKTVTMTDFFKTLNYFLKSKYDKNIINIVQKAKEKKAFMYRLLFGEEPIDFSVHTEDIAYLHANGVIDNINAHVGILVPLYSKCIITAFRPMYNGERRHYGIKADDTFGEYLKDNGLNIHALLKKYRQYVRRRGFKAFDTENLKEAAWHYSLDGFINFFVEALEGHTFIEVPSGAGRTDILIVYKNNRYLIEVKVFSNITLHKKGKGQLTEYLNSEGLNEGYYVVFSNLHTDDHILYEEEVIKGKQLYTYIICTNFPTPSRLPVAEELKLTDKEKVAGKMLSMGDFTDEQISTATEVSLDKIRYLREIKNL
;
A
#
# COMPACT_ATOMS: atom_id res chain seq x y z
N MET A 1 16.97 -27.57 -4.34
CA MET A 1 16.66 -26.43 -3.45
C MET A 1 15.25 -25.97 -3.78
N ARG A 2 14.41 -25.80 -2.77
CA ARG A 2 13.05 -25.26 -2.95
C ARG A 2 13.11 -23.79 -3.39
N GLU A 3 11.99 -23.23 -3.80
CA GLU A 3 11.91 -21.86 -4.28
C GLU A 3 10.79 -21.06 -3.58
N PHE A 4 10.86 -19.72 -3.62
CA PHE A 4 9.75 -18.86 -3.22
C PHE A 4 8.73 -18.78 -4.34
N ASN A 5 7.53 -19.33 -4.10
CA ASN A 5 6.48 -19.35 -5.11
C ASN A 5 5.76 -17.99 -5.20
N THR A 6 5.68 -17.46 -6.42
CA THR A 6 4.99 -16.19 -6.71
C THR A 6 3.72 -16.37 -7.55
N SER A 7 3.39 -17.59 -7.94
CA SER A 7 2.19 -17.88 -8.75
C SER A 7 1.61 -19.26 -8.45
N GLY A 8 0.29 -19.33 -8.32
CA GLY A 8 -0.41 -20.56 -7.99
C GLY A 8 -0.22 -21.02 -6.53
N PRO A 9 -0.72 -22.22 -6.19
CA PRO A 9 -0.59 -22.77 -4.85
C PRO A 9 0.83 -23.24 -4.55
N CYS A 10 1.22 -23.23 -3.27
CA CYS A 10 2.50 -23.80 -2.84
C CYS A 10 2.39 -25.31 -2.68
N ASP A 11 3.38 -26.02 -3.22
CA ASP A 11 3.68 -27.40 -2.91
C ASP A 11 4.86 -27.43 -1.91
N PRO A 12 4.69 -27.94 -0.68
CA PRO A 12 5.77 -27.97 0.31
C PRO A 12 7.01 -28.77 -0.10
N ALA A 13 6.90 -29.68 -1.08
CA ALA A 13 8.03 -30.40 -1.62
C ALA A 13 8.90 -29.54 -2.55
N LEU A 14 8.30 -28.55 -3.22
CA LEU A 14 8.95 -27.71 -4.23
C LEU A 14 9.16 -26.28 -3.74
N HIS A 15 8.33 -25.80 -2.81
CA HIS A 15 8.27 -24.40 -2.40
C HIS A 15 8.49 -24.22 -0.90
N TYR A 16 9.14 -23.13 -0.50
CA TYR A 16 9.14 -22.69 0.90
C TYR A 16 7.71 -22.34 1.27
N THR A 17 7.18 -23.00 2.31
CA THR A 17 5.74 -22.93 2.62
C THR A 17 5.51 -22.71 4.11
N VAL A 18 4.60 -21.81 4.43
CA VAL A 18 4.07 -21.64 5.79
C VAL A 18 2.90 -22.62 5.96
N MET A 19 3.06 -23.59 6.86
CA MET A 19 2.08 -24.67 7.03
C MET A 19 0.77 -24.23 7.72
N ARG A 20 0.78 -23.12 8.49
CA ARG A 20 -0.40 -22.54 9.14
C ARG A 20 -1.22 -23.53 9.96
N GLU A 21 -0.57 -24.33 10.74
CA GLU A 21 -1.17 -25.43 11.49
C GLU A 21 -2.37 -25.02 12.34
N ALA A 22 -2.29 -23.88 13.03
CA ALA A 22 -3.41 -23.35 13.83
C ALA A 22 -4.66 -23.05 12.96
N LEU A 23 -4.48 -22.48 11.77
CA LEU A 23 -5.58 -22.15 10.86
C LEU A 23 -6.17 -23.43 10.24
N ILE A 24 -5.31 -24.42 9.90
CA ILE A 24 -5.74 -25.75 9.44
C ILE A 24 -6.56 -26.44 10.52
N ALA A 25 -6.14 -26.41 11.78
CA ALA A 25 -6.87 -27.00 12.90
C ALA A 25 -8.29 -26.42 13.03
N VAL A 26 -8.47 -25.11 12.83
CA VAL A 26 -9.81 -24.48 12.82
C VAL A 26 -10.66 -25.01 11.66
N GLY A 27 -10.09 -25.13 10.47
CA GLY A 27 -10.78 -25.70 9.30
C GLY A 27 -11.21 -27.15 9.52
N LEU A 28 -10.30 -27.99 10.05
CA LEU A 28 -10.59 -29.39 10.41
C LEU A 28 -11.75 -29.49 11.42
N GLU A 29 -11.74 -28.65 12.46
CA GLU A 29 -12.81 -28.63 13.46
C GLU A 29 -14.16 -28.27 12.85
N LYS A 30 -14.22 -27.28 11.95
CA LYS A 30 -15.44 -26.93 11.21
C LYS A 30 -15.92 -28.11 10.37
N VAL A 31 -15.03 -28.78 9.64
CA VAL A 31 -15.41 -29.94 8.84
C VAL A 31 -15.88 -31.10 9.72
N ARG A 32 -15.17 -31.45 10.81
CA ARG A 32 -15.61 -32.50 11.75
C ARG A 32 -17.03 -32.27 12.29
N LYS A 33 -17.40 -30.99 12.50
CA LYS A 33 -18.76 -30.58 12.91
C LYS A 33 -19.76 -30.51 11.74
N GLY A 34 -19.35 -30.86 10.53
CA GLY A 34 -20.17 -30.79 9.32
C GLY A 34 -20.62 -29.38 8.99
N ARG A 35 -19.83 -28.34 9.28
CA ARG A 35 -20.16 -26.96 8.98
C ARG A 35 -19.94 -26.64 7.51
N TYR A 36 -20.80 -25.80 6.94
CA TYR A 36 -20.52 -25.11 5.70
C TYR A 36 -19.83 -23.79 6.05
N PHE A 37 -18.80 -23.43 5.32
CA PHE A 37 -18.07 -22.19 5.60
C PHE A 37 -17.42 -21.59 4.36
N THR A 38 -17.10 -20.33 4.46
CA THR A 38 -16.51 -19.52 3.38
C THR A 38 -15.07 -19.13 3.71
N LEU A 39 -14.24 -19.12 2.68
CA LEU A 39 -12.84 -18.63 2.70
C LEU A 39 -12.74 -17.43 1.77
N PHE A 40 -13.26 -16.30 2.20
CA PHE A 40 -13.16 -15.07 1.42
C PHE A 40 -11.96 -14.25 1.86
N ALA A 41 -11.11 -13.93 0.91
CA ALA A 41 -9.95 -13.10 1.12
C ALA A 41 -9.44 -12.55 -0.22
N PRO A 42 -8.72 -11.44 -0.25
CA PRO A 42 -8.11 -10.89 -1.46
C PRO A 42 -7.26 -11.90 -2.22
N ARG A 43 -6.90 -11.58 -3.45
CA ARG A 43 -6.00 -12.42 -4.26
C ARG A 43 -4.63 -12.58 -3.60
N GLN A 44 -3.97 -13.73 -3.87
CA GLN A 44 -2.64 -14.06 -3.37
C GLN A 44 -2.47 -14.05 -1.83
N THR A 45 -3.54 -14.27 -1.11
CA THR A 45 -3.51 -14.42 0.36
C THR A 45 -3.19 -15.85 0.81
N GLY A 46 -2.96 -16.76 -0.13
CA GLY A 46 -2.66 -18.16 0.15
C GLY A 46 -3.90 -19.03 0.38
N LYS A 47 -5.11 -18.60 -0.04
CA LYS A 47 -6.35 -19.41 0.08
C LYS A 47 -6.20 -20.80 -0.51
N THR A 48 -5.75 -20.89 -1.76
CA THR A 48 -5.63 -22.16 -2.47
C THR A 48 -4.60 -23.09 -1.80
N THR A 49 -3.46 -22.56 -1.37
CA THR A 49 -2.49 -23.33 -0.58
C THR A 49 -3.11 -23.84 0.72
N TYR A 50 -3.83 -22.97 1.43
CA TYR A 50 -4.48 -23.34 2.69
C TYR A 50 -5.47 -24.47 2.51
N PHE A 51 -6.42 -24.36 1.57
CA PHE A 51 -7.40 -25.44 1.42
C PHE A 51 -6.78 -26.74 0.89
N GLN A 52 -5.76 -26.67 0.05
CA GLN A 52 -5.05 -27.89 -0.40
C GLN A 52 -4.39 -28.63 0.78
N LEU A 53 -3.69 -27.90 1.66
CA LEU A 53 -3.14 -28.47 2.89
C LEU A 53 -4.26 -29.06 3.77
N LEU A 54 -5.39 -28.37 3.88
CA LEU A 54 -6.57 -28.87 4.61
C LEU A 54 -7.11 -30.16 3.98
N LEU A 55 -7.26 -30.23 2.64
CA LEU A 55 -7.74 -31.43 1.95
C LEU A 55 -6.83 -32.65 2.19
N GLU A 56 -5.51 -32.46 2.20
CA GLU A 56 -4.57 -33.56 2.51
C GLU A 56 -4.74 -34.09 3.94
N MET A 57 -5.03 -33.23 4.89
CA MET A 57 -5.32 -33.64 6.26
C MET A 57 -6.69 -34.34 6.37
N LEU A 58 -7.70 -33.88 5.65
CA LEU A 58 -9.02 -34.50 5.61
C LEU A 58 -9.01 -35.91 5.02
N LYS A 59 -8.19 -36.14 3.97
CA LYS A 59 -7.98 -37.52 3.45
C LYS A 59 -7.47 -38.47 4.52
N LYS A 60 -6.52 -38.02 5.36
CA LYS A 60 -5.96 -38.80 6.48
C LYS A 60 -7.00 -39.11 7.55
N GLU A 61 -7.98 -38.23 7.74
CA GLU A 61 -9.08 -38.42 8.68
C GLU A 61 -10.25 -39.28 8.12
N GLY A 62 -10.14 -39.70 6.87
CA GLY A 62 -11.09 -40.61 6.25
C GLY A 62 -12.27 -39.92 5.56
N PHE A 63 -12.19 -38.62 5.29
CA PHE A 63 -13.13 -37.92 4.42
C PHE A 63 -12.79 -38.15 2.93
N THR A 64 -13.75 -37.85 2.05
CA THR A 64 -13.58 -37.80 0.60
C THR A 64 -13.59 -36.33 0.16
N PRO A 65 -12.42 -35.63 0.15
CA PRO A 65 -12.36 -34.25 -0.28
C PRO A 65 -12.41 -34.14 -1.80
N ILE A 66 -13.29 -33.30 -2.32
CA ILE A 66 -13.42 -32.96 -3.74
C ILE A 66 -13.18 -31.47 -3.87
N TRP A 67 -12.30 -31.11 -4.79
CA TRP A 67 -12.02 -29.73 -5.15
C TRP A 67 -12.33 -29.48 -6.62
N MET A 68 -13.02 -28.37 -6.91
CA MET A 68 -13.28 -27.88 -8.25
C MET A 68 -13.17 -26.36 -8.32
N SER A 69 -12.84 -25.84 -9.51
CA SER A 69 -12.73 -24.40 -9.77
C SER A 69 -13.80 -23.96 -10.76
N PHE A 70 -14.42 -22.84 -10.49
CA PHE A 70 -15.43 -22.24 -11.38
C PHE A 70 -14.91 -21.01 -12.14
N GLU A 71 -13.61 -20.76 -12.15
CA GLU A 71 -12.99 -19.58 -12.75
C GLU A 71 -13.47 -19.29 -14.18
N SER A 72 -13.67 -20.31 -15.01
CA SER A 72 -14.03 -20.15 -16.43
C SER A 72 -15.53 -20.20 -16.71
N LEU A 73 -16.38 -20.32 -15.71
CA LEU A 73 -17.82 -20.60 -15.91
C LEU A 73 -18.74 -19.38 -15.82
N LYS A 74 -18.22 -18.18 -15.52
CA LYS A 74 -19.03 -16.97 -15.25
C LYS A 74 -19.98 -16.58 -16.38
N THR A 75 -19.60 -16.84 -17.62
CA THR A 75 -20.32 -16.37 -18.82
C THR A 75 -20.99 -17.50 -19.62
N VAL A 76 -20.98 -18.74 -19.10
CA VAL A 76 -21.61 -19.86 -19.80
C VAL A 76 -23.11 -19.93 -19.52
N ASP A 77 -23.84 -20.54 -20.45
CA ASP A 77 -25.27 -20.81 -20.26
C ASP A 77 -25.50 -21.87 -19.18
N LYS A 78 -26.74 -21.90 -18.65
CA LYS A 78 -27.15 -22.80 -17.59
C LYS A 78 -26.88 -24.28 -17.90
N GLU A 79 -27.21 -24.72 -19.08
CA GLU A 79 -27.01 -26.09 -19.53
C GLU A 79 -25.52 -26.45 -19.57
N VAL A 80 -24.69 -25.55 -20.08
CA VAL A 80 -23.22 -25.73 -20.14
C VAL A 80 -22.63 -25.77 -18.74
N PHE A 81 -23.12 -24.93 -17.81
CA PHE A 81 -22.69 -24.94 -16.42
C PHE A 81 -22.96 -26.31 -15.75
N TYR A 82 -24.18 -26.83 -15.85
CA TYR A 82 -24.49 -28.14 -15.25
C TYR A 82 -23.75 -29.29 -15.93
N GLN A 83 -23.53 -29.22 -17.24
CA GLN A 83 -22.70 -30.20 -17.94
C GLN A 83 -21.24 -30.19 -17.46
N ALA A 84 -20.66 -29.01 -17.29
CA ALA A 84 -19.30 -28.85 -16.75
C ALA A 84 -19.22 -29.39 -15.32
N LEU A 85 -20.16 -29.01 -14.47
CA LEU A 85 -20.28 -29.48 -13.09
C LEU A 85 -20.38 -31.01 -13.02
N ASN A 86 -21.25 -31.61 -13.84
CA ASN A 86 -21.42 -33.06 -13.95
C ASN A 86 -20.10 -33.75 -14.32
N ASN A 87 -19.44 -33.28 -15.38
CA ASN A 87 -18.21 -33.88 -15.87
C ASN A 87 -17.10 -33.83 -14.82
N GLU A 88 -16.96 -32.70 -14.13
CA GLU A 88 -15.94 -32.52 -13.10
C GLU A 88 -16.19 -33.39 -11.87
N PHE A 89 -17.45 -33.50 -11.41
CA PHE A 89 -17.80 -34.44 -10.34
C PHE A 89 -17.46 -35.89 -10.72
N HIS A 90 -17.87 -36.36 -11.88
CA HIS A 90 -17.56 -37.71 -12.32
C HIS A 90 -16.06 -37.97 -12.41
N GLN A 91 -15.27 -37.03 -12.93
CA GLN A 91 -13.82 -37.11 -12.99
C GLN A 91 -13.20 -37.23 -11.58
N LYS A 92 -13.61 -36.35 -10.65
CA LYS A 92 -13.07 -36.32 -9.28
C LYS A 92 -13.46 -37.56 -8.47
N LEU A 93 -14.69 -38.03 -8.62
CA LEU A 93 -15.17 -39.23 -7.94
C LEU A 93 -14.51 -40.51 -8.45
N ALA A 94 -14.14 -40.53 -9.72
CA ALA A 94 -13.39 -41.65 -10.29
C ALA A 94 -12.02 -41.88 -9.61
N GLU A 95 -11.38 -40.81 -9.11
CA GLU A 95 -10.14 -40.87 -8.31
C GLU A 95 -10.33 -41.69 -7.02
N TYR A 96 -11.57 -41.71 -6.49
CA TYR A 96 -11.97 -42.50 -5.31
C TYR A 96 -12.67 -43.80 -5.65
N GLN A 97 -12.68 -44.21 -6.92
CA GLN A 97 -13.34 -45.42 -7.43
C GLN A 97 -14.88 -45.43 -7.26
N ILE A 98 -15.47 -44.25 -7.13
CA ILE A 98 -16.91 -44.05 -7.04
C ILE A 98 -17.47 -43.90 -8.46
N LYS A 99 -18.43 -44.72 -8.84
CA LYS A 99 -19.10 -44.69 -10.14
C LYS A 99 -20.59 -44.42 -9.92
N LEU A 100 -21.12 -43.42 -10.61
CA LEU A 100 -22.53 -43.00 -10.52
C LEU A 100 -23.17 -43.10 -11.90
N GLY A 101 -24.47 -43.43 -11.90
CA GLY A 101 -25.28 -43.49 -13.10
C GLY A 101 -26.04 -42.18 -13.38
N LEU A 102 -26.22 -41.35 -12.37
CA LEU A 102 -26.94 -40.08 -12.49
C LEU A 102 -26.11 -39.01 -13.19
N THR A 103 -26.78 -38.15 -13.93
CA THR A 103 -26.22 -36.94 -14.56
C THR A 103 -26.86 -35.71 -13.91
N ILE A 104 -26.06 -34.64 -13.75
CA ILE A 104 -26.52 -33.38 -13.16
C ILE A 104 -26.87 -32.40 -14.28
N LYS A 105 -28.17 -32.04 -14.40
CA LYS A 105 -28.67 -31.07 -15.39
C LYS A 105 -29.42 -29.89 -14.76
N ASN A 106 -29.75 -30.02 -13.48
CA ASN A 106 -30.54 -29.03 -12.74
C ASN A 106 -30.31 -29.20 -11.22
N PRO A 107 -30.86 -28.29 -10.38
CA PRO A 107 -30.68 -28.33 -8.93
C PRO A 107 -31.17 -29.60 -8.25
N VAL A 108 -32.26 -30.20 -8.74
CA VAL A 108 -32.83 -31.41 -8.15
C VAL A 108 -31.87 -32.58 -8.37
N GLU A 109 -31.41 -32.77 -9.60
CA GLU A 109 -30.49 -33.83 -9.93
C GLU A 109 -29.11 -33.65 -9.23
N LEU A 110 -28.72 -32.40 -8.90
CA LEU A 110 -27.55 -32.16 -8.07
C LEU A 110 -27.73 -32.74 -6.64
N LYS A 111 -28.91 -32.61 -6.07
CA LYS A 111 -29.20 -33.20 -4.76
C LYS A 111 -29.24 -34.73 -4.86
N ASP A 112 -30.02 -35.28 -5.80
CA ASP A 112 -30.14 -36.72 -6.03
C ASP A 112 -28.80 -37.39 -6.24
N PHE A 113 -27.86 -36.69 -6.92
CA PHE A 113 -26.49 -37.14 -7.14
C PHE A 113 -25.73 -37.37 -5.82
N PHE A 114 -25.85 -36.47 -4.85
CA PHE A 114 -25.24 -36.64 -3.53
C PHE A 114 -25.95 -37.68 -2.67
N GLU A 115 -27.25 -37.93 -2.90
CA GLU A 115 -27.99 -39.02 -2.25
C GLU A 115 -27.52 -40.39 -2.77
N GLU A 116 -27.29 -40.55 -4.09
CA GLU A 116 -26.72 -41.78 -4.66
C GLU A 116 -25.33 -42.08 -4.12
N ILE A 117 -24.46 -41.03 -3.94
CA ILE A 117 -23.12 -41.20 -3.40
C ILE A 117 -23.14 -41.73 -1.96
N GLN A 118 -24.14 -41.37 -1.14
CA GLN A 118 -24.20 -41.77 0.26
C GLN A 118 -24.13 -43.30 0.44
N LEU A 119 -24.64 -44.06 -0.53
CA LEU A 119 -24.65 -45.50 -0.48
C LEU A 119 -23.26 -46.13 -0.78
N GLN A 120 -22.33 -45.34 -1.34
CA GLN A 120 -21.07 -45.85 -1.89
C GLN A 120 -19.81 -45.27 -1.25
N SER A 121 -19.89 -44.20 -0.49
CA SER A 121 -18.70 -43.48 -0.09
C SER A 121 -18.67 -43.01 1.36
N LYS A 122 -17.46 -42.60 1.77
CA LYS A 122 -17.19 -41.82 2.97
C LYS A 122 -17.77 -40.38 2.81
N PRO A 123 -17.94 -39.65 3.93
CA PRO A 123 -18.46 -38.28 3.88
C PRO A 123 -17.66 -37.38 2.93
N ILE A 124 -18.36 -36.70 2.04
CA ILE A 124 -17.75 -35.77 1.07
C ILE A 124 -17.53 -34.40 1.70
N VAL A 125 -16.33 -33.85 1.48
CA VAL A 125 -16.03 -32.44 1.73
C VAL A 125 -15.82 -31.76 0.37
N LEU A 126 -16.76 -30.91 -0.03
CA LEU A 126 -16.71 -30.21 -1.31
C LEU A 126 -16.07 -28.83 -1.12
N VAL A 127 -15.03 -28.54 -1.90
CA VAL A 127 -14.42 -27.21 -2.01
C VAL A 127 -14.70 -26.66 -3.40
N ILE A 128 -15.34 -25.49 -3.46
CA ILE A 128 -15.58 -24.74 -4.68
C ILE A 128 -14.69 -23.49 -4.65
N ASP A 129 -13.65 -23.48 -5.49
CA ASP A 129 -12.74 -22.35 -5.66
C ASP A 129 -13.24 -21.43 -6.76
N GLU A 130 -12.89 -20.14 -6.68
CA GLU A 130 -13.37 -19.07 -7.57
C GLU A 130 -14.91 -19.09 -7.68
N PHE A 131 -15.55 -19.15 -6.51
CA PHE A 131 -17.03 -19.27 -6.37
C PHE A 131 -17.78 -18.18 -7.14
N GLU A 132 -17.23 -16.98 -7.28
CA GLU A 132 -17.74 -15.89 -8.10
C GLU A 132 -17.85 -16.23 -9.60
N GLY A 133 -17.24 -17.31 -10.03
CA GLY A 133 -17.36 -17.87 -11.38
C GLY A 133 -18.69 -18.58 -11.65
N ILE A 134 -19.58 -18.75 -10.68
CA ILE A 134 -20.93 -19.25 -10.96
C ILE A 134 -21.70 -18.21 -11.79
N PRO A 135 -22.35 -18.59 -12.91
CA PRO A 135 -23.19 -17.69 -13.67
C PRO A 135 -24.33 -17.12 -12.83
N ASP A 136 -24.64 -15.83 -12.98
CA ASP A 136 -25.70 -15.16 -12.21
C ASP A 136 -27.06 -15.81 -12.41
N SER A 137 -27.31 -16.43 -13.59
CA SER A 137 -28.53 -17.14 -13.92
C SER A 137 -28.78 -18.40 -13.11
N VAL A 138 -27.72 -19.03 -12.55
CA VAL A 138 -27.82 -20.27 -11.77
C VAL A 138 -27.40 -20.11 -10.30
N LEU A 139 -26.78 -18.99 -9.96
CA LEU A 139 -26.23 -18.75 -8.61
C LEU A 139 -27.27 -18.97 -7.51
N SER A 140 -28.45 -18.36 -7.65
CA SER A 140 -29.51 -18.45 -6.64
C SER A 140 -29.98 -19.88 -6.44
N GLU A 141 -30.24 -20.63 -7.51
CA GLU A 141 -30.74 -22.00 -7.42
C GLU A 141 -29.71 -22.98 -6.84
N VAL A 142 -28.45 -22.86 -7.23
CA VAL A 142 -27.36 -23.67 -6.68
C VAL A 142 -27.19 -23.40 -5.18
N MET A 143 -27.27 -22.15 -4.78
CA MET A 143 -27.16 -21.75 -3.38
C MET A 143 -28.35 -22.26 -2.53
N HIS A 144 -29.58 -22.20 -3.06
CA HIS A 144 -30.73 -22.74 -2.37
C HIS A 144 -30.63 -24.26 -2.21
N THR A 145 -30.08 -24.96 -3.21
CA THR A 145 -29.88 -26.43 -3.14
C THR A 145 -28.88 -26.76 -2.03
N PHE A 146 -27.73 -26.10 -1.95
CA PHE A 146 -26.76 -26.33 -0.86
C PHE A 146 -27.35 -25.99 0.52
N ARG A 147 -28.15 -24.93 0.63
CA ARG A 147 -28.85 -24.61 1.87
C ARG A 147 -29.83 -25.70 2.27
N GLN A 148 -30.65 -26.22 1.35
CA GLN A 148 -31.55 -27.34 1.60
C GLN A 148 -30.75 -28.56 2.08
N MET A 149 -29.70 -28.93 1.38
CA MET A 149 -28.83 -30.04 1.74
C MET A 149 -28.21 -29.84 3.14
N TYR A 150 -27.88 -28.60 3.56
CA TYR A 150 -27.38 -28.34 4.91
C TYR A 150 -28.37 -28.79 6.00
N HIS A 151 -29.65 -28.65 5.75
CA HIS A 151 -30.71 -29.07 6.70
C HIS A 151 -31.04 -30.55 6.59
N GLU A 152 -30.69 -31.20 5.50
CA GLU A 152 -31.06 -32.60 5.18
C GLU A 152 -29.83 -33.55 5.19
N LYS A 153 -28.79 -33.25 5.94
CA LYS A 153 -27.49 -33.96 5.95
C LYS A 153 -27.57 -35.47 6.15
N GLN A 154 -28.59 -35.96 6.80
CA GLN A 154 -28.78 -37.40 7.02
C GLN A 154 -29.13 -38.18 5.75
N TYR A 155 -29.50 -37.50 4.65
CA TYR A 155 -30.00 -38.15 3.43
C TYR A 155 -29.00 -38.15 2.29
N HIS A 156 -27.82 -37.49 2.42
CA HIS A 156 -26.85 -37.37 1.35
C HIS A 156 -25.41 -37.37 1.85
N ALA A 157 -24.44 -37.61 0.94
CA ALA A 157 -23.02 -37.73 1.27
C ALA A 157 -22.31 -36.41 1.55
N LEU A 158 -22.87 -35.24 1.17
CA LEU A 158 -22.21 -33.96 1.35
C LEU A 158 -22.18 -33.57 2.83
N HIS A 159 -21.03 -33.78 3.46
CA HIS A 159 -20.80 -33.53 4.88
C HIS A 159 -20.47 -32.06 5.17
N SER A 160 -19.60 -31.46 4.37
CA SER A 160 -19.15 -30.07 4.51
C SER A 160 -18.95 -29.42 3.15
N LEU A 161 -19.27 -28.13 3.05
CA LEU A 161 -19.08 -27.29 1.88
C LEU A 161 -18.17 -26.14 2.22
N ILE A 162 -17.13 -25.92 1.43
CA ILE A 162 -16.16 -24.82 1.56
C ILE A 162 -16.21 -24.00 0.28
N LEU A 163 -16.62 -22.75 0.40
CA LEU A 163 -16.65 -21.80 -0.72
C LEU A 163 -15.45 -20.87 -0.63
N VAL A 164 -14.66 -20.83 -1.68
CA VAL A 164 -13.44 -20.04 -1.76
C VAL A 164 -13.60 -18.99 -2.85
N GLY A 165 -13.27 -17.73 -2.53
CA GLY A 165 -13.42 -16.64 -3.49
C GLY A 165 -12.79 -15.34 -3.02
N VAL A 166 -12.97 -14.29 -3.82
CA VAL A 166 -12.53 -12.93 -3.53
C VAL A 166 -13.66 -12.08 -2.98
N SER A 167 -14.89 -12.30 -3.45
CA SER A 167 -16.08 -11.54 -3.04
C SER A 167 -16.49 -11.85 -1.61
N THR A 168 -17.04 -10.86 -0.93
CA THR A 168 -17.64 -11.05 0.39
C THR A 168 -19.05 -11.64 0.26
N ILE A 169 -19.53 -12.33 1.31
CA ILE A 169 -20.94 -12.78 1.38
C ILE A 169 -21.91 -11.61 1.10
N ALA A 170 -21.57 -10.39 1.51
CA ALA A 170 -22.40 -9.21 1.32
C ALA A 170 -22.66 -8.88 -0.16
N GLU A 171 -21.69 -9.07 -1.04
CA GLU A 171 -21.88 -8.85 -2.50
C GLU A 171 -22.79 -9.92 -3.12
N LEU A 172 -22.74 -11.14 -2.60
CA LEU A 172 -23.60 -12.23 -3.02
C LEU A 172 -25.03 -12.12 -2.47
N VAL A 173 -25.22 -11.33 -1.42
CA VAL A 173 -26.47 -11.21 -0.63
C VAL A 173 -27.36 -10.05 -1.09
N THR A 174 -26.91 -9.14 -1.95
CA THR A 174 -27.69 -7.98 -2.41
C THR A 174 -28.96 -8.34 -3.17
N SER A 175 -29.19 -9.59 -3.52
CA SER A 175 -30.44 -10.10 -4.11
C SER A 175 -31.35 -10.71 -3.05
N GLY A 176 -31.78 -9.97 -2.03
CA GLY A 176 -32.97 -10.20 -1.18
C GLY A 176 -33.27 -11.58 -0.53
N ALA A 177 -32.58 -12.62 -0.92
CA ALA A 177 -32.70 -13.98 -0.39
C ALA A 177 -31.31 -14.60 -0.27
N SER A 178 -30.63 -14.28 0.84
CA SER A 178 -29.33 -14.91 1.12
C SER A 178 -29.51 -16.39 1.43
N PRO A 179 -29.11 -17.30 0.54
CA PRO A 179 -29.12 -18.72 0.83
C PRO A 179 -28.03 -19.13 1.82
N PHE A 180 -27.10 -18.21 2.16
CA PHE A 180 -25.89 -18.47 2.93
C PHE A 180 -25.95 -18.19 4.44
N ASN A 181 -27.13 -17.96 5.03
CA ASN A 181 -27.25 -17.82 6.49
C ASN A 181 -26.74 -19.04 7.29
N VAL A 182 -26.41 -20.13 6.60
CA VAL A 182 -25.91 -21.38 7.21
C VAL A 182 -24.40 -21.52 7.13
N ALA A 183 -23.70 -20.70 6.36
CA ALA A 183 -22.24 -20.76 6.22
C ALA A 183 -21.56 -19.84 7.23
N GLU A 184 -20.56 -20.39 7.92
CA GLU A 184 -19.68 -19.64 8.81
C GLU A 184 -18.52 -19.03 8.02
N GLU A 185 -17.99 -17.89 8.44
CA GLU A 185 -16.77 -17.34 7.83
C GLU A 185 -15.51 -17.93 8.47
N LEU A 186 -14.52 -18.28 7.64
CA LEU A 186 -13.15 -18.57 8.06
C LEU A 186 -12.22 -17.55 7.42
N LYS A 187 -11.71 -16.62 8.21
CA LYS A 187 -10.83 -15.55 7.73
C LYS A 187 -9.40 -16.06 7.55
N VAL A 188 -8.87 -15.91 6.34
CA VAL A 188 -7.45 -16.19 6.04
C VAL A 188 -6.66 -14.89 6.23
N SER A 189 -5.97 -14.77 7.38
CA SER A 189 -5.12 -13.62 7.67
C SER A 189 -3.83 -13.64 6.85
N TYR A 190 -3.15 -12.50 6.73
CA TYR A 190 -1.77 -12.44 6.22
C TYR A 190 -0.82 -13.14 7.20
N PHE A 191 0.41 -13.42 6.76
CA PHE A 191 1.42 -14.03 7.61
C PHE A 191 1.77 -13.13 8.79
N THR A 192 1.99 -13.72 9.95
CA THR A 192 2.60 -13.02 11.09
C THR A 192 4.08 -12.76 10.82
N PHE A 193 4.72 -11.95 11.66
CA PHE A 193 6.17 -11.74 11.55
C PHE A 193 6.94 -13.05 11.74
N GLU A 194 6.51 -13.89 12.68
CA GLU A 194 7.09 -15.21 12.98
C GLU A 194 6.96 -16.15 11.78
N GLU A 195 5.81 -16.15 11.10
CA GLU A 195 5.58 -16.93 9.88
C GLU A 195 6.49 -16.47 8.74
N VAL A 196 6.65 -15.14 8.54
CA VAL A 196 7.58 -14.58 7.54
C VAL A 196 9.03 -14.96 7.88
N ASN A 197 9.42 -14.81 9.13
CA ASN A 197 10.77 -15.17 9.59
C ASN A 197 11.03 -16.68 9.40
N GLY A 198 10.05 -17.53 9.74
CA GLY A 198 10.13 -18.97 9.52
C GLY A 198 10.22 -19.36 8.04
N LEU A 199 9.53 -18.63 7.15
CA LEU A 199 9.60 -18.85 5.71
C LEU A 199 11.01 -18.52 5.17
N ILE A 200 11.58 -17.38 5.55
CA ILE A 200 12.95 -17.00 5.18
C ILE A 200 13.97 -17.98 5.78
N ALA A 201 13.77 -18.41 7.03
CA ALA A 201 14.65 -19.37 7.69
C ALA A 201 14.74 -20.72 6.96
N GLN A 202 13.66 -21.20 6.33
CA GLN A 202 13.69 -22.40 5.50
C GLN A 202 14.71 -22.25 4.36
N TYR A 203 14.72 -21.10 3.68
CA TYR A 203 15.69 -20.80 2.64
C TYR A 203 17.12 -20.71 3.19
N VAL A 204 17.31 -19.98 4.28
CA VAL A 204 18.64 -19.81 4.92
C VAL A 204 19.24 -21.14 5.31
N ILE A 205 18.44 -22.05 5.88
CA ILE A 205 18.89 -23.41 6.27
C ILE A 205 19.30 -24.23 5.05
N GLU A 206 18.54 -24.16 3.97
CA GLU A 206 18.76 -24.98 2.78
C GLU A 206 19.87 -24.45 1.89
N SER A 207 19.98 -23.11 1.74
CA SER A 207 20.95 -22.46 0.85
C SER A 207 22.28 -22.09 1.52
N GLY A 208 22.28 -21.89 2.84
CA GLY A 208 23.39 -21.32 3.61
C GLY A 208 23.54 -19.80 3.46
N GLN A 209 22.80 -19.13 2.57
CA GLN A 209 22.83 -17.68 2.40
C GLN A 209 22.19 -16.99 3.59
N ARG A 210 22.85 -15.99 4.16
CA ARG A 210 22.38 -15.25 5.32
C ARG A 210 21.62 -13.99 4.92
N PHE A 211 20.64 -13.62 5.75
CA PHE A 211 19.96 -12.33 5.71
C PHE A 211 20.33 -11.55 6.97
N GLU A 212 20.62 -10.26 6.83
CA GLU A 212 20.67 -9.38 8.01
C GLU A 212 19.30 -9.34 8.68
N GLU A 213 19.25 -9.37 10.02
CA GLU A 213 17.99 -9.34 10.77
C GLU A 213 17.07 -8.16 10.39
N PRO A 214 17.59 -6.92 10.15
CA PRO A 214 16.77 -5.80 9.70
C PRO A 214 16.08 -6.04 8.36
N VAL A 215 16.64 -6.88 7.46
CA VAL A 215 16.04 -7.17 6.15
C VAL A 215 14.72 -7.92 6.30
N VAL A 216 14.66 -8.95 7.15
CA VAL A 216 13.42 -9.72 7.39
C VAL A 216 12.35 -8.81 8.01
N LYS A 217 12.73 -7.95 8.96
CA LYS A 217 11.84 -6.94 9.53
C LYS A 217 11.34 -5.96 8.47
N ALA A 218 12.21 -5.54 7.54
CA ALA A 218 11.84 -4.63 6.46
C ALA A 218 10.89 -5.28 5.43
N ILE A 219 11.09 -6.56 5.09
CA ILE A 219 10.14 -7.33 4.27
C ILE A 219 8.76 -7.31 4.92
N TYR A 220 8.66 -7.71 6.20
CA TYR A 220 7.38 -7.71 6.92
C TYR A 220 6.77 -6.31 7.03
N ALA A 221 7.58 -5.30 7.37
CA ALA A 221 7.11 -3.92 7.51
C ALA A 221 6.48 -3.37 6.23
N ASN A 222 7.01 -3.72 5.03
CA ASN A 222 6.50 -3.24 3.75
C ASN A 222 5.36 -4.09 3.19
N THR A 223 5.29 -5.38 3.53
CA THR A 223 4.27 -6.32 3.03
C THR A 223 3.13 -6.57 4.01
N LYS A 224 3.32 -6.27 5.30
CA LYS A 224 2.44 -6.69 6.40
C LYS A 224 2.12 -8.19 6.39
N GLY A 225 3.06 -8.97 5.87
CA GLY A 225 2.91 -10.42 5.76
C GLY A 225 2.00 -10.88 4.62
N GLN A 226 1.63 -10.02 3.65
CA GLN A 226 0.86 -10.46 2.48
C GLN A 226 1.66 -11.53 1.72
N PRO A 227 1.14 -12.78 1.64
CA PRO A 227 1.94 -13.94 1.22
C PRO A 227 2.61 -13.79 -0.15
N GLY A 228 1.87 -13.33 -1.15
CA GLY A 228 2.40 -13.13 -2.50
C GLY A 228 3.52 -12.10 -2.55
N LEU A 229 3.40 -10.97 -1.81
CA LEU A 229 4.44 -9.94 -1.75
C LEU A 229 5.67 -10.40 -0.96
N VAL A 230 5.48 -11.15 0.12
CA VAL A 230 6.59 -11.71 0.91
C VAL A 230 7.44 -12.62 0.01
N CYS A 231 6.81 -13.57 -0.69
CA CYS A 231 7.50 -14.47 -1.60
C CYS A 231 8.16 -13.72 -2.76
N ALA A 232 7.47 -12.74 -3.36
CA ALA A 232 8.00 -11.99 -4.49
C ALA A 232 9.21 -11.12 -4.11
N LEU A 233 9.18 -10.46 -2.94
CA LEU A 233 10.34 -9.70 -2.44
C LEU A 233 11.50 -10.61 -2.06
N ALA A 234 11.23 -11.74 -1.41
CA ALA A 234 12.25 -12.70 -1.03
C ALA A 234 12.94 -13.29 -2.27
N LEU A 235 12.16 -13.69 -3.29
CA LEU A 235 12.69 -14.20 -4.56
C LEU A 235 13.61 -13.17 -5.24
N ASP A 236 13.13 -11.95 -5.42
CA ASP A 236 13.94 -10.90 -6.07
C ASP A 236 15.23 -10.56 -5.31
N LEU A 237 15.19 -10.63 -3.98
CA LEU A 237 16.39 -10.43 -3.16
C LEU A 237 17.44 -11.50 -3.42
N ILE A 238 17.05 -12.78 -3.40
CA ILE A 238 18.00 -13.88 -3.59
C ILE A 238 18.50 -13.99 -5.03
N GLU A 239 17.71 -13.58 -6.01
CA GLU A 239 18.13 -13.56 -7.42
C GLU A 239 19.14 -12.45 -7.71
N ARG A 240 19.17 -11.37 -6.92
CA ARG A 240 20.03 -10.19 -7.11
C ARG A 240 21.31 -10.23 -6.31
N VAL A 241 21.35 -11.05 -5.27
CA VAL A 241 22.50 -11.15 -4.37
C VAL A 241 23.17 -12.51 -4.57
N ALA A 242 24.46 -12.51 -4.87
CA ALA A 242 25.21 -13.76 -5.04
C ALA A 242 25.09 -14.63 -3.80
N LEU A 243 24.96 -15.94 -3.99
CA LEU A 243 24.63 -16.93 -2.96
C LEU A 243 25.63 -16.96 -1.79
N ASP A 244 26.89 -16.63 -2.05
CA ASP A 244 27.97 -16.56 -1.07
C ASP A 244 27.97 -15.25 -0.25
N LYS A 245 27.09 -14.30 -0.58
CA LYS A 245 26.98 -13.00 0.09
C LYS A 245 25.77 -12.94 1.00
N THR A 246 25.92 -12.23 2.11
CA THR A 246 24.80 -11.90 3.00
C THR A 246 23.91 -10.88 2.33
N VAL A 247 22.59 -11.08 2.39
CA VAL A 247 21.57 -10.13 1.93
C VAL A 247 21.48 -8.98 2.94
N THR A 248 21.80 -7.77 2.48
CA THR A 248 21.90 -6.57 3.33
C THR A 248 20.70 -5.63 3.17
N MET A 249 20.58 -4.65 4.07
CA MET A 249 19.58 -3.58 3.92
C MET A 249 19.75 -2.77 2.64
N THR A 250 21.00 -2.61 2.14
CA THR A 250 21.24 -1.94 0.85
C THR A 250 20.60 -2.72 -0.30
N ASP A 251 20.70 -4.06 -0.28
CA ASP A 251 20.10 -4.91 -1.30
C ASP A 251 18.58 -4.86 -1.22
N PHE A 252 18.02 -4.85 0.00
CA PHE A 252 16.60 -4.68 0.21
C PHE A 252 16.07 -3.37 -0.41
N PHE A 253 16.74 -2.24 -0.19
CA PHE A 253 16.31 -0.97 -0.76
C PHE A 253 16.39 -0.93 -2.28
N LYS A 254 17.44 -1.51 -2.88
CA LYS A 254 17.54 -1.64 -4.34
C LYS A 254 16.39 -2.47 -4.89
N THR A 255 16.07 -3.59 -4.24
CA THR A 255 14.97 -4.48 -4.63
C THR A 255 13.62 -3.78 -4.47
N LEU A 256 13.39 -3.10 -3.35
CA LEU A 256 12.15 -2.33 -3.12
C LEU A 256 11.95 -1.24 -4.19
N ASN A 257 13.00 -0.50 -4.53
CA ASN A 257 12.95 0.51 -5.59
C ASN A 257 12.61 -0.12 -6.96
N TYR A 258 13.19 -1.27 -7.26
CA TYR A 258 12.84 -2.03 -8.47
C TYR A 258 11.36 -2.43 -8.49
N PHE A 259 10.82 -2.90 -7.37
CA PHE A 259 9.39 -3.20 -7.23
C PHE A 259 8.50 -1.99 -7.51
N LEU A 260 8.86 -0.84 -6.94
CA LEU A 260 8.08 0.38 -7.07
C LEU A 260 8.08 0.97 -8.48
N LYS A 261 9.15 0.74 -9.27
CA LYS A 261 9.37 1.45 -10.53
C LYS A 261 9.37 0.59 -11.79
N SER A 262 9.84 -0.65 -11.67
CA SER A 262 10.21 -1.44 -12.86
C SER A 262 9.58 -2.82 -12.90
N LYS A 263 9.20 -3.41 -11.77
CA LYS A 263 8.65 -4.77 -11.75
C LYS A 263 7.17 -4.79 -12.13
N TYR A 264 6.85 -5.64 -13.10
CA TYR A 264 5.47 -5.99 -13.43
C TYR A 264 4.97 -7.09 -12.49
N ASP A 265 4.66 -6.73 -11.26
CA ASP A 265 4.02 -7.66 -10.32
C ASP A 265 2.51 -7.69 -10.55
N LYS A 266 1.97 -8.89 -10.86
CA LYS A 266 0.54 -9.08 -11.19
C LYS A 266 -0.39 -8.66 -10.05
N ASN A 267 0.02 -8.88 -8.81
CA ASN A 267 -0.78 -8.52 -7.65
C ASN A 267 -0.84 -7.00 -7.47
N ILE A 268 0.31 -6.32 -7.54
CA ILE A 268 0.37 -4.86 -7.46
C ILE A 268 -0.42 -4.22 -8.60
N ILE A 269 -0.27 -4.73 -9.83
CA ILE A 269 -1.03 -4.22 -10.99
C ILE A 269 -2.53 -4.35 -10.74
N ASN A 270 -3.00 -5.51 -10.25
CA ASN A 270 -4.40 -5.72 -9.93
C ASN A 270 -4.90 -4.76 -8.84
N ILE A 271 -4.17 -4.61 -7.74
CA ILE A 271 -4.51 -3.70 -6.64
C ILE A 271 -4.62 -2.25 -7.14
N VAL A 272 -3.66 -1.78 -7.93
CA VAL A 272 -3.69 -0.44 -8.52
C VAL A 272 -4.87 -0.27 -9.47
N GLN A 273 -5.18 -1.29 -10.27
CA GLN A 273 -6.33 -1.26 -11.18
C GLN A 273 -7.65 -1.17 -10.40
N LYS A 274 -7.82 -1.98 -9.35
CA LYS A 274 -9.00 -1.95 -8.49
C LYS A 274 -9.16 -0.59 -7.77
N ALA A 275 -8.07 0.01 -7.34
CA ALA A 275 -8.06 1.36 -6.81
C ALA A 275 -8.55 2.38 -7.85
N LYS A 276 -8.10 2.26 -9.10
CA LYS A 276 -8.51 3.17 -10.20
C LYS A 276 -10.00 3.06 -10.56
N GLU A 277 -10.63 1.92 -10.37
CA GLU A 277 -12.07 1.72 -10.61
C GLU A 277 -12.93 2.57 -9.66
N LYS A 278 -12.43 2.89 -8.44
CA LYS A 278 -13.08 3.76 -7.45
C LYS A 278 -12.29 5.07 -7.24
N LYS A 279 -11.90 5.69 -8.34
CA LYS A 279 -10.96 6.82 -8.39
C LYS A 279 -11.34 7.99 -7.48
N ALA A 280 -12.61 8.42 -7.48
CA ALA A 280 -13.07 9.55 -6.66
C ALA A 280 -12.94 9.27 -5.15
N PHE A 281 -13.32 8.05 -4.73
CA PHE A 281 -13.16 7.61 -3.35
C PHE A 281 -11.67 7.56 -2.94
N MET A 282 -10.82 6.99 -3.79
CA MET A 282 -9.39 6.88 -3.53
C MET A 282 -8.70 8.24 -3.44
N TYR A 283 -9.08 9.23 -4.27
CA TYR A 283 -8.57 10.60 -4.12
C TYR A 283 -8.91 11.19 -2.76
N ARG A 284 -10.15 11.01 -2.30
CA ARG A 284 -10.57 11.48 -0.97
C ARG A 284 -9.82 10.75 0.14
N LEU A 285 -9.60 9.44 0.01
CA LEU A 285 -8.84 8.65 0.98
C LEU A 285 -7.37 9.07 1.05
N LEU A 286 -6.73 9.24 -0.10
CA LEU A 286 -5.28 9.48 -0.19
C LEU A 286 -4.92 10.93 0.15
N PHE A 287 -5.75 11.88 -0.26
CA PHE A 287 -5.40 13.31 -0.27
C PHE A 287 -6.35 14.19 0.54
N GLY A 288 -7.51 13.69 0.97
CA GLY A 288 -8.45 14.41 1.84
C GLY A 288 -8.00 14.41 3.31
N GLU A 289 -8.33 15.46 4.09
CA GLU A 289 -7.92 15.59 5.50
C GLU A 289 -8.77 14.76 6.47
N GLU A 290 -10.06 14.59 6.16
CA GLU A 290 -10.97 13.91 7.07
C GLU A 290 -10.81 12.39 6.98
N PRO A 291 -10.67 11.68 8.12
CA PRO A 291 -10.70 10.23 8.14
C PRO A 291 -12.06 9.73 7.63
N ILE A 292 -12.05 8.65 6.90
CA ILE A 292 -13.26 8.00 6.40
C ILE A 292 -13.59 6.82 7.33
N ASP A 293 -14.77 6.83 7.92
CA ASP A 293 -15.21 5.72 8.77
C ASP A 293 -15.39 4.44 7.94
N PHE A 294 -14.91 3.33 8.51
CA PHE A 294 -15.02 2.03 7.83
C PHE A 294 -16.41 1.43 8.01
N SER A 295 -17.08 1.15 6.90
CA SER A 295 -18.36 0.43 6.89
C SER A 295 -18.49 -0.45 5.65
N VAL A 296 -18.65 -1.75 5.85
CA VAL A 296 -18.92 -2.71 4.77
C VAL A 296 -20.26 -2.49 4.06
N HIS A 297 -21.13 -1.63 4.59
CA HIS A 297 -22.40 -1.26 3.94
C HIS A 297 -22.23 -0.13 2.92
N THR A 298 -21.05 0.48 2.83
CA THR A 298 -20.72 1.47 1.80
C THR A 298 -20.12 0.74 0.59
N GLU A 299 -20.75 0.86 -0.57
CA GLU A 299 -20.41 0.10 -1.79
C GLU A 299 -18.91 0.20 -2.16
N ASP A 300 -18.36 1.42 -2.19
CA ASP A 300 -16.93 1.62 -2.52
C ASP A 300 -16.00 0.98 -1.49
N ILE A 301 -16.35 1.04 -0.20
CA ILE A 301 -15.58 0.42 0.88
C ILE A 301 -15.67 -1.10 0.79
N ALA A 302 -16.87 -1.67 0.64
CA ALA A 302 -17.06 -3.10 0.47
C ALA A 302 -16.23 -3.64 -0.71
N TYR A 303 -16.34 -2.99 -1.87
CA TYR A 303 -15.61 -3.35 -3.07
C TYR A 303 -14.08 -3.31 -2.89
N LEU A 304 -13.55 -2.20 -2.40
CA LEU A 304 -12.10 -2.02 -2.24
C LEU A 304 -11.53 -2.93 -1.15
N HIS A 305 -12.28 -3.16 -0.06
CA HIS A 305 -11.90 -4.07 1.01
C HIS A 305 -11.88 -5.53 0.55
N ALA A 306 -12.91 -5.99 -0.14
CA ALA A 306 -12.97 -7.35 -0.70
C ALA A 306 -11.80 -7.63 -1.66
N ASN A 307 -11.38 -6.62 -2.44
CA ASN A 307 -10.24 -6.72 -3.34
C ASN A 307 -8.88 -6.47 -2.65
N GLY A 308 -8.83 -6.20 -1.35
CA GLY A 308 -7.59 -6.02 -0.58
C GLY A 308 -6.85 -4.71 -0.82
N VAL A 309 -7.54 -3.70 -1.40
CA VAL A 309 -6.99 -2.36 -1.62
C VAL A 309 -6.93 -1.58 -0.31
N ILE A 310 -8.00 -1.68 0.49
CA ILE A 310 -8.15 -1.01 1.78
C ILE A 310 -8.49 -2.01 2.89
N ASP A 311 -8.36 -1.59 4.14
CA ASP A 311 -8.74 -2.38 5.31
C ASP A 311 -9.30 -1.46 6.41
N ASN A 312 -9.88 -2.08 7.45
CA ASN A 312 -10.29 -1.41 8.67
C ASN A 312 -9.06 -1.18 9.57
N ILE A 313 -8.65 0.05 9.71
CA ILE A 313 -7.56 0.45 10.58
C ILE A 313 -8.13 1.35 11.69
N ASN A 314 -8.34 0.78 12.87
CA ASN A 314 -8.89 1.48 14.03
C ASN A 314 -10.23 2.21 13.72
N ALA A 315 -11.19 1.48 13.15
CA ALA A 315 -12.50 1.95 12.72
C ALA A 315 -12.52 2.90 11.50
N HIS A 316 -11.37 3.21 10.92
CA HIS A 316 -11.26 4.05 9.74
C HIS A 316 -10.74 3.25 8.53
N VAL A 317 -11.05 3.76 7.34
CA VAL A 317 -10.53 3.22 6.09
C VAL A 317 -9.05 3.57 5.95
N GLY A 318 -8.22 2.57 5.67
CA GLY A 318 -6.80 2.78 5.40
C GLY A 318 -6.23 1.71 4.46
N ILE A 319 -5.02 1.92 3.96
CA ILE A 319 -4.29 0.93 3.16
C ILE A 319 -3.34 0.20 4.09
N LEU A 320 -3.64 -1.06 4.42
CA LEU A 320 -2.89 -1.85 5.39
C LEU A 320 -1.45 -2.14 4.93
N VAL A 321 -1.26 -2.45 3.64
CA VAL A 321 0.03 -2.87 3.08
C VAL A 321 0.79 -1.65 2.55
N PRO A 322 1.92 -1.24 3.18
CA PRO A 322 2.65 -0.05 2.78
C PRO A 322 3.16 -0.08 1.34
N LEU A 323 3.54 -1.26 0.82
CA LEU A 323 3.96 -1.40 -0.57
C LEU A 323 2.80 -1.08 -1.55
N TYR A 324 1.58 -1.51 -1.24
CA TYR A 324 0.39 -1.13 -2.02
C TYR A 324 0.14 0.38 -1.95
N SER A 325 0.20 0.95 -0.74
CA SER A 325 0.03 2.40 -0.54
C SER A 325 0.99 3.20 -1.44
N LYS A 326 2.27 2.85 -1.44
CA LYS A 326 3.30 3.50 -2.27
C LYS A 326 2.98 3.40 -3.77
N CYS A 327 2.58 2.22 -4.23
CA CYS A 327 2.24 2.00 -5.65
C CYS A 327 0.96 2.74 -6.06
N ILE A 328 -0.07 2.71 -5.22
CA ILE A 328 -1.34 3.41 -5.46
C ILE A 328 -1.10 4.92 -5.50
N ILE A 329 -0.42 5.50 -4.51
CA ILE A 329 -0.10 6.93 -4.48
C ILE A 329 0.66 7.33 -5.74
N THR A 330 1.66 6.54 -6.14
CA THR A 330 2.42 6.79 -7.38
C THR A 330 1.50 6.81 -8.61
N ALA A 331 0.52 5.89 -8.68
CA ALA A 331 -0.41 5.80 -9.80
C ALA A 331 -1.49 6.89 -9.81
N PHE A 332 -1.81 7.48 -8.65
CA PHE A 332 -2.80 8.54 -8.48
C PHE A 332 -2.20 9.95 -8.48
N ARG A 333 -0.87 10.06 -8.51
CA ARG A 333 -0.23 11.38 -8.66
C ARG A 333 -0.82 12.08 -9.88
N PRO A 334 -1.16 13.38 -9.76
CA PRO A 334 -1.54 14.19 -10.90
C PRO A 334 -0.35 14.28 -11.86
N MET A 335 -0.37 13.48 -12.93
CA MET A 335 0.66 13.56 -13.97
C MET A 335 0.24 14.61 -15.00
N TYR A 336 1.00 15.70 -15.07
CA TYR A 336 0.91 16.63 -16.20
C TYR A 336 1.80 16.11 -17.34
N ASN A 337 1.27 16.06 -18.55
CA ASN A 337 2.07 15.78 -19.73
C ASN A 337 3.28 16.72 -19.78
N GLY A 338 4.50 16.16 -19.65
CA GLY A 338 5.74 16.93 -19.65
C GLY A 338 6.25 17.38 -18.25
N GLU A 339 5.89 16.72 -17.17
CA GLU A 339 6.34 17.03 -15.80
C GLU A 339 7.85 17.30 -15.67
N ARG A 340 8.69 16.54 -16.36
CA ARG A 340 10.15 16.75 -16.35
C ARG A 340 10.55 18.17 -16.75
N ARG A 341 9.80 18.81 -17.65
CA ARG A 341 10.03 20.21 -18.05
C ARG A 341 9.54 21.21 -17.00
N HIS A 342 8.69 20.82 -16.08
CA HIS A 342 8.12 21.70 -15.06
C HIS A 342 9.02 21.88 -13.84
N TYR A 343 9.96 20.98 -13.59
CA TYR A 343 10.94 21.14 -12.51
C TYR A 343 11.98 22.24 -12.79
N GLY A 344 11.86 22.94 -13.93
CA GLY A 344 12.74 24.05 -14.30
C GLY A 344 14.11 23.60 -14.73
N ILE A 345 14.22 22.38 -15.25
CA ILE A 345 15.47 21.82 -15.79
C ILE A 345 15.68 22.36 -17.19
N LYS A 346 16.89 22.82 -17.46
CA LYS A 346 17.35 23.14 -18.81
C LYS A 346 17.87 21.87 -19.48
N ALA A 347 17.83 21.84 -20.82
CA ALA A 347 18.28 20.67 -21.58
C ALA A 347 19.77 20.33 -21.39
N ASP A 348 20.56 21.33 -21.00
CA ASP A 348 22.00 21.29 -20.77
C ASP A 348 22.39 21.32 -19.28
N ASP A 349 21.42 21.12 -18.37
CA ASP A 349 21.65 21.14 -16.93
C ASP A 349 22.52 19.93 -16.51
N THR A 350 23.69 20.20 -15.99
CA THR A 350 24.63 19.16 -15.52
C THR A 350 24.35 18.71 -14.09
N PHE A 351 23.32 19.27 -13.44
CA PHE A 351 22.99 19.04 -12.03
C PHE A 351 24.11 19.36 -11.03
N GLY A 352 25.15 20.05 -11.46
CA GLY A 352 26.30 20.37 -10.61
C GLY A 352 25.96 21.20 -9.36
N GLU A 353 24.88 22.01 -9.41
CA GLU A 353 24.40 22.78 -8.27
C GLU A 353 23.85 21.90 -7.11
N TYR A 354 23.47 20.65 -7.43
CA TYR A 354 22.97 19.68 -6.45
C TYR A 354 24.06 18.80 -5.85
N LEU A 355 25.32 19.04 -6.19
CA LEU A 355 26.48 18.36 -5.63
C LEU A 355 27.31 19.31 -4.77
N LYS A 356 27.80 18.81 -3.62
CA LYS A 356 28.69 19.52 -2.70
C LYS A 356 29.58 18.50 -1.99
N ASP A 357 30.90 18.72 -1.99
CA ASP A 357 31.86 17.96 -1.18
C ASP A 357 31.71 16.43 -1.29
N ASN A 358 31.63 15.88 -2.51
CA ASN A 358 31.34 14.46 -2.79
C ASN A 358 29.96 13.95 -2.33
N GLY A 359 29.09 14.83 -1.85
CA GLY A 359 27.72 14.54 -1.42
C GLY A 359 26.68 15.29 -2.22
N LEU A 360 25.42 15.21 -1.77
CA LEU A 360 24.31 15.98 -2.31
C LEU A 360 24.17 17.33 -1.59
N ASN A 361 23.84 18.35 -2.34
CA ASN A 361 23.44 19.65 -1.81
C ASN A 361 21.92 19.67 -1.58
N ILE A 362 21.50 19.12 -0.44
CA ILE A 362 20.06 19.05 -0.08
C ILE A 362 19.46 20.45 0.02
N HIS A 363 20.23 21.45 0.46
CA HIS A 363 19.77 22.84 0.50
C HIS A 363 19.36 23.36 -0.88
N ALA A 364 20.16 23.08 -1.92
CA ALA A 364 19.81 23.47 -3.29
C ALA A 364 18.54 22.76 -3.77
N LEU A 365 18.38 21.46 -3.49
CA LEU A 365 17.18 20.68 -3.83
C LEU A 365 15.93 21.24 -3.14
N LEU A 366 15.99 21.50 -1.83
CA LEU A 366 14.85 22.05 -1.07
C LEU A 366 14.49 23.47 -1.50
N LYS A 367 15.48 24.33 -1.77
CA LYS A 367 15.25 25.67 -2.35
C LYS A 367 14.56 25.57 -3.71
N LYS A 368 15.01 24.67 -4.58
CA LYS A 368 14.40 24.44 -5.89
C LYS A 368 12.99 23.91 -5.77
N TYR A 369 12.75 22.96 -4.85
CA TYR A 369 11.40 22.46 -4.58
C TYR A 369 10.46 23.54 -4.10
N ARG A 370 10.89 24.43 -3.18
CA ARG A 370 10.10 25.58 -2.72
C ARG A 370 9.70 26.48 -3.89
N GLN A 371 10.62 26.77 -4.82
CA GLN A 371 10.31 27.53 -6.03
C GLN A 371 9.33 26.80 -6.95
N TYR A 372 9.45 25.48 -7.07
CA TYR A 372 8.52 24.64 -7.83
C TYR A 372 7.12 24.72 -7.24
N VAL A 373 6.96 24.50 -5.93
CA VAL A 373 5.65 24.61 -5.24
C VAL A 373 5.05 25.99 -5.45
N ARG A 374 5.82 27.06 -5.27
CA ARG A 374 5.36 28.44 -5.46
C ARG A 374 4.84 28.71 -6.88
N ARG A 375 5.46 28.11 -7.90
CA ARG A 375 5.06 28.32 -9.30
C ARG A 375 3.92 27.42 -9.77
N ARG A 376 3.78 26.24 -9.21
CA ARG A 376 2.94 25.17 -9.77
C ARG A 376 2.02 24.51 -8.75
N GLY A 377 2.23 24.72 -7.46
CA GLY A 377 1.57 24.01 -6.39
C GLY A 377 0.05 24.03 -6.46
N PHE A 378 -0.56 25.17 -6.77
CA PHE A 378 -2.00 25.29 -6.89
C PHE A 378 -2.61 24.44 -8.03
N LYS A 379 -1.85 24.15 -9.11
CA LYS A 379 -2.30 23.28 -10.21
C LYS A 379 -2.09 21.80 -9.90
N ALA A 380 -1.07 21.51 -9.11
CA ALA A 380 -0.75 20.13 -8.71
C ALA A 380 -1.64 19.64 -7.56
N PHE A 381 -2.09 20.58 -6.71
CA PHE A 381 -2.80 20.30 -5.48
C PHE A 381 -4.02 21.23 -5.34
N ASP A 382 -4.93 21.17 -6.29
CA ASP A 382 -6.16 22.00 -6.35
C ASP A 382 -7.20 21.52 -5.32
N THR A 383 -6.79 21.39 -4.06
CA THR A 383 -7.64 21.07 -2.93
C THR A 383 -7.21 21.89 -1.71
N GLU A 384 -8.16 22.48 -1.01
CA GLU A 384 -7.89 23.40 0.12
C GLU A 384 -7.22 22.68 1.30
N ASN A 385 -7.39 21.37 1.44
CA ASN A 385 -6.95 20.62 2.63
C ASN A 385 -6.27 19.30 2.22
N LEU A 386 -4.96 19.34 1.99
CA LEU A 386 -4.17 18.16 1.67
C LEU A 386 -3.57 17.54 2.93
N LYS A 387 -3.66 16.21 3.04
CA LYS A 387 -2.95 15.44 4.06
C LYS A 387 -1.44 15.59 3.91
N GLU A 388 -0.72 15.48 5.03
CA GLU A 388 0.74 15.40 5.10
C GLU A 388 1.33 14.45 4.05
N ALA A 389 0.69 13.29 3.84
CA ALA A 389 1.10 12.31 2.84
C ALA A 389 1.20 12.87 1.42
N ALA A 390 0.29 13.75 0.99
CA ALA A 390 0.32 14.32 -0.36
C ALA A 390 1.56 15.20 -0.58
N TRP A 391 1.91 16.01 0.41
CA TRP A 391 3.10 16.85 0.38
C TRP A 391 4.38 16.05 0.50
N HIS A 392 4.38 15.03 1.36
CA HIS A 392 5.48 14.07 1.52
C HIS A 392 5.84 13.42 0.17
N TYR A 393 4.85 12.83 -0.52
CA TYR A 393 5.09 12.21 -1.82
C TYR A 393 5.43 13.20 -2.94
N SER A 394 4.92 14.42 -2.87
CA SER A 394 5.31 15.47 -3.81
C SER A 394 6.78 15.83 -3.65
N LEU A 395 7.23 16.02 -2.41
CA LEU A 395 8.62 16.32 -2.11
C LEU A 395 9.55 15.16 -2.51
N ASP A 396 9.19 13.93 -2.12
CA ASP A 396 9.94 12.73 -2.52
C ASP A 396 10.06 12.61 -4.04
N GLY A 397 8.94 12.72 -4.76
CA GLY A 397 8.96 12.63 -6.22
C GLY A 397 9.82 13.70 -6.89
N PHE A 398 9.85 14.92 -6.34
CA PHE A 398 10.71 15.97 -6.82
C PHE A 398 12.19 15.66 -6.53
N ILE A 399 12.53 15.33 -5.29
CA ILE A 399 13.91 15.04 -4.88
C ILE A 399 14.43 13.81 -5.63
N ASN A 400 13.64 12.74 -5.68
CA ASN A 400 14.02 11.50 -6.34
C ASN A 400 14.38 11.72 -7.81
N PHE A 401 13.66 12.61 -8.51
CA PHE A 401 13.98 12.93 -9.90
C PHE A 401 15.44 13.44 -10.06
N PHE A 402 15.90 14.34 -9.19
CA PHE A 402 17.26 14.87 -9.25
C PHE A 402 18.29 13.87 -8.71
N VAL A 403 17.97 13.21 -7.62
CA VAL A 403 18.86 12.25 -6.97
C VAL A 403 19.11 11.03 -7.86
N GLU A 404 18.08 10.54 -8.55
CA GLU A 404 18.19 9.42 -9.50
C GLU A 404 19.03 9.79 -10.74
N ALA A 405 18.94 11.03 -11.23
CA ALA A 405 19.77 11.52 -12.32
C ALA A 405 21.27 11.60 -11.94
N LEU A 406 21.56 11.62 -10.64
CA LEU A 406 22.90 11.60 -10.06
C LEU A 406 23.30 10.19 -9.55
N GLU A 407 22.53 9.14 -9.91
CA GLU A 407 22.76 7.75 -9.48
C GLU A 407 22.58 7.51 -7.97
N GLY A 408 21.81 8.37 -7.29
CA GLY A 408 21.39 8.17 -5.92
C GLY A 408 19.96 7.60 -5.82
N HIS A 409 19.48 7.41 -4.59
CA HIS A 409 18.17 6.83 -4.32
C HIS A 409 17.45 7.56 -3.20
N THR A 410 16.12 7.69 -3.29
CA THR A 410 15.27 8.14 -2.20
C THR A 410 14.36 7.00 -1.73
N PHE A 411 14.14 6.94 -0.44
CA PHE A 411 13.29 5.95 0.22
C PHE A 411 12.33 6.66 1.16
N ILE A 412 11.07 6.26 1.15
CA ILE A 412 10.03 6.84 2.00
C ILE A 412 9.62 5.86 3.10
N GLU A 413 9.23 6.41 4.26
CA GLU A 413 8.77 5.65 5.42
C GLU A 413 9.73 4.53 5.86
N VAL A 414 11.01 4.85 5.94
CA VAL A 414 12.05 3.88 6.32
C VAL A 414 12.04 3.66 7.83
N PRO A 415 11.99 2.42 8.31
CA PRO A 415 12.14 2.12 9.74
C PRO A 415 13.48 2.67 10.26
N SER A 416 13.43 3.46 11.33
CA SER A 416 14.62 4.00 12.02
C SER A 416 14.36 4.01 13.52
N GLY A 417 15.14 3.24 14.26
CA GLY A 417 14.92 3.06 15.71
C GLY A 417 13.50 2.56 16.03
N ALA A 418 12.80 3.25 16.92
CA ALA A 418 11.42 2.92 17.33
C ALA A 418 10.34 3.55 16.43
N GLY A 419 10.70 4.20 15.30
CA GLY A 419 9.79 4.90 14.41
C GLY A 419 10.11 4.71 12.94
N ARG A 420 9.65 5.66 12.10
CA ARG A 420 9.92 5.70 10.67
C ARG A 420 10.28 7.12 10.26
N THR A 421 11.35 7.25 9.49
CA THR A 421 11.70 8.52 8.85
C THR A 421 10.86 8.72 7.60
N ASP A 422 10.47 9.96 7.31
CA ASP A 422 9.63 10.25 6.17
C ASP A 422 10.37 10.04 4.85
N ILE A 423 11.56 10.63 4.68
CA ILE A 423 12.39 10.45 3.48
C ILE A 423 13.83 10.21 3.89
N LEU A 424 14.41 9.12 3.41
CA LEU A 424 15.84 8.83 3.46
C LEU A 424 16.42 8.94 2.05
N ILE A 425 17.44 9.75 1.89
CA ILE A 425 18.21 9.86 0.65
C ILE A 425 19.54 9.15 0.83
N VAL A 426 19.91 8.32 -0.13
CA VAL A 426 21.21 7.64 -0.19
C VAL A 426 21.91 8.04 -1.47
N TYR A 427 23.11 8.61 -1.34
CA TYR A 427 23.95 8.98 -2.46
C TYR A 427 25.40 8.58 -2.16
N LYS A 428 25.95 7.67 -2.97
CA LYS A 428 27.25 7.06 -2.66
C LYS A 428 27.26 6.50 -1.23
N ASN A 429 28.15 6.96 -0.37
CA ASN A 429 28.25 6.55 1.04
C ASN A 429 27.54 7.51 2.00
N ASN A 430 26.88 8.55 1.49
CA ASN A 430 26.22 9.55 2.32
C ASN A 430 24.73 9.26 2.44
N ARG A 431 24.17 9.52 3.63
CA ARG A 431 22.74 9.41 3.94
C ARG A 431 22.22 10.76 4.43
N TYR A 432 21.01 11.12 4.01
CA TYR A 432 20.37 12.37 4.41
C TYR A 432 18.93 12.07 4.83
N LEU A 433 18.50 12.61 5.96
CA LEU A 433 17.16 12.44 6.49
C LEU A 433 16.34 13.71 6.34
N ILE A 434 15.11 13.56 5.84
CA ILE A 434 14.13 14.63 5.76
C ILE A 434 12.88 14.16 6.50
N GLU A 435 12.45 14.95 7.49
CA GLU A 435 11.17 14.80 8.18
C GLU A 435 10.21 15.84 7.61
N VAL A 436 8.99 15.42 7.28
CA VAL A 436 7.97 16.25 6.62
C VAL A 436 6.76 16.40 7.54
N LYS A 437 6.30 17.61 7.74
CA LYS A 437 5.10 17.89 8.53
C LYS A 437 4.24 18.96 7.88
N VAL A 438 2.92 18.87 8.12
CA VAL A 438 2.00 19.97 7.87
C VAL A 438 1.88 20.79 9.17
N PHE A 439 2.04 22.10 9.07
CA PHE A 439 1.95 22.97 10.23
C PHE A 439 0.50 23.03 10.73
N SER A 440 0.32 22.66 11.98
CA SER A 440 -0.97 22.78 12.68
C SER A 440 -0.86 23.68 13.92
N ASN A 441 0.21 23.52 14.71
CA ASN A 441 0.49 24.37 15.87
C ASN A 441 1.97 24.24 16.31
N ILE A 442 2.40 25.17 17.16
CA ILE A 442 3.79 25.26 17.64
C ILE A 442 4.21 24.02 18.42
N THR A 443 3.31 23.40 19.18
CA THR A 443 3.64 22.21 20.00
C THR A 443 3.98 21.02 19.12
N LEU A 444 3.18 20.76 18.09
CA LEU A 444 3.42 19.67 17.12
C LEU A 444 4.66 19.98 16.25
N HIS A 445 4.89 21.24 15.90
CA HIS A 445 6.11 21.65 15.20
C HIS A 445 7.38 21.31 16.00
N LYS A 446 7.42 21.66 17.30
CA LYS A 446 8.54 21.29 18.19
C LYS A 446 8.66 19.78 18.37
N LYS A 447 7.56 19.06 18.44
CA LYS A 447 7.57 17.59 18.53
C LYS A 447 8.19 16.95 17.28
N GLY A 448 7.87 17.43 16.07
CA GLY A 448 8.46 16.97 14.83
C GLY A 448 9.98 17.14 14.77
N LYS A 449 10.49 18.31 15.21
CA LYS A 449 11.94 18.54 15.36
C LYS A 449 12.59 17.53 16.33
N GLY A 450 11.92 17.23 17.44
CA GLY A 450 12.36 16.20 18.39
C GLY A 450 12.40 14.80 17.76
N GLN A 451 11.42 14.44 16.95
CA GLN A 451 11.40 13.16 16.23
C GLN A 451 12.57 13.02 15.26
N LEU A 452 12.82 14.05 14.42
CA LEU A 452 13.97 14.07 13.53
C LEU A 452 15.29 13.90 14.30
N THR A 453 15.42 14.55 15.45
CA THR A 453 16.63 14.43 16.28
C THR A 453 16.87 13.00 16.75
N GLU A 454 15.82 12.28 17.16
CA GLU A 454 15.91 10.87 17.57
C GLU A 454 16.28 9.97 16.39
N TYR A 455 15.72 10.21 15.21
CA TYR A 455 16.11 9.47 13.99
C TYR A 455 17.57 9.71 13.59
N LEU A 456 18.04 10.96 13.69
CA LEU A 456 19.45 11.27 13.45
C LEU A 456 20.39 10.54 14.42
N ASN A 457 19.98 10.38 15.68
CA ASN A 457 20.72 9.59 16.67
C ASN A 457 20.73 8.09 16.29
N SER A 458 19.59 7.54 15.92
CA SER A 458 19.47 6.12 15.52
C SER A 458 20.30 5.78 14.29
N GLU A 459 20.38 6.70 13.34
CA GLU A 459 21.12 6.53 12.08
C GLU A 459 22.59 6.98 12.16
N GLY A 460 23.02 7.52 13.29
CA GLY A 460 24.40 8.03 13.47
C GLY A 460 24.72 9.26 12.63
N LEU A 461 23.71 10.06 12.28
CA LEU A 461 23.85 11.28 11.47
C LEU A 461 23.95 12.52 12.36
N ASN A 462 24.67 13.55 11.92
CA ASN A 462 24.88 14.79 12.67
C ASN A 462 23.97 15.93 12.22
N GLU A 463 23.38 15.84 11.04
CA GLU A 463 22.49 16.85 10.48
C GLU A 463 21.24 16.25 9.84
N GLY A 464 20.15 17.01 9.82
CA GLY A 464 18.89 16.61 9.21
C GLY A 464 18.06 17.80 8.75
N TYR A 465 17.09 17.49 7.91
CA TYR A 465 16.25 18.48 7.23
C TYR A 465 14.80 18.32 7.69
N TYR A 466 14.22 19.41 8.17
CA TYR A 466 12.82 19.47 8.61
C TYR A 466 12.02 20.34 7.65
N VAL A 467 11.11 19.72 6.90
CA VAL A 467 10.29 20.41 5.90
C VAL A 467 8.87 20.54 6.41
N VAL A 468 8.39 21.76 6.52
CA VAL A 468 7.08 22.08 7.05
C VAL A 468 6.24 22.76 5.98
N PHE A 469 5.11 22.16 5.64
CA PHE A 469 4.10 22.77 4.76
C PHE A 469 3.13 23.59 5.60
N SER A 470 2.89 24.84 5.19
CA SER A 470 2.01 25.76 5.93
C SER A 470 1.06 26.48 4.99
N ASN A 471 -0.22 26.48 5.35
CA ASN A 471 -1.24 27.29 4.67
C ASN A 471 -1.35 28.72 5.24
N LEU A 472 -0.59 29.04 6.28
CA LEU A 472 -0.51 30.38 6.81
C LEU A 472 0.31 31.28 5.90
N HIS A 473 -0.11 32.54 5.74
CA HIS A 473 0.73 33.57 5.15
C HIS A 473 1.92 33.83 6.08
N THR A 474 3.10 33.41 5.61
CA THR A 474 4.36 33.74 6.27
C THR A 474 5.20 34.59 5.33
N ASP A 475 5.83 35.61 5.87
CA ASP A 475 6.78 36.43 5.13
C ASP A 475 7.97 35.56 4.70
N ASP A 476 8.48 35.78 3.48
CA ASP A 476 9.51 34.93 2.84
C ASP A 476 10.81 34.75 3.66
N HIS A 477 11.10 35.65 4.60
CA HIS A 477 12.32 35.61 5.43
C HIS A 477 12.22 34.66 6.64
N ILE A 478 11.03 34.19 7.03
CA ILE A 478 10.84 33.20 8.10
C ILE A 478 10.91 31.76 7.55
N LEU A 479 11.13 31.60 6.25
CA LEU A 479 10.99 30.31 5.56
C LEU A 479 12.18 29.38 5.74
N TYR A 480 13.19 29.79 6.52
CA TYR A 480 14.39 28.99 6.79
C TYR A 480 14.94 29.29 8.19
N GLU A 481 15.19 28.23 8.96
CA GLU A 481 15.80 28.29 10.29
C GLU A 481 16.92 27.26 10.42
N GLU A 482 17.99 27.63 11.15
CA GLU A 482 19.03 26.71 11.56
C GLU A 482 19.09 26.66 13.09
N GLU A 483 19.14 25.45 13.64
CA GLU A 483 19.23 25.27 15.08
C GLU A 483 19.95 23.99 15.45
N VAL A 484 20.50 23.94 16.65
CA VAL A 484 21.11 22.73 17.22
C VAL A 484 20.23 22.19 18.32
N ILE A 485 19.70 20.96 18.16
CA ILE A 485 18.87 20.28 19.15
C ILE A 485 19.59 18.99 19.59
N LYS A 486 19.88 18.84 20.88
CA LYS A 486 20.59 17.68 21.45
C LYS A 486 21.90 17.33 20.70
N GLY A 487 22.64 18.36 20.24
CA GLY A 487 23.90 18.18 19.51
C GLY A 487 23.75 17.81 18.03
N LYS A 488 22.55 17.80 17.49
CA LYS A 488 22.29 17.60 16.06
C LYS A 488 21.92 18.90 15.38
N GLN A 489 22.49 19.15 14.20
CA GLN A 489 22.18 20.30 13.37
C GLN A 489 20.88 20.05 12.61
N LEU A 490 19.88 20.90 12.79
CA LEU A 490 18.60 20.85 12.09
C LEU A 490 18.45 22.07 11.17
N TYR A 491 18.03 21.78 9.93
CA TYR A 491 17.71 22.78 8.91
C TYR A 491 16.21 22.75 8.64
N THR A 492 15.48 23.75 9.08
CA THR A 492 14.02 23.85 8.90
C THR A 492 13.69 24.64 7.65
N TYR A 493 12.88 24.06 6.76
CA TYR A 493 12.34 24.73 5.58
C TYR A 493 10.82 24.84 5.70
N ILE A 494 10.29 26.05 5.69
CA ILE A 494 8.85 26.30 5.65
C ILE A 494 8.45 26.55 4.19
N ILE A 495 7.46 25.76 3.72
CA ILE A 495 6.93 25.84 2.36
C ILE A 495 5.48 26.29 2.44
N CYS A 496 5.21 27.50 1.97
CA CYS A 496 3.85 28.04 1.95
C CYS A 496 3.01 27.35 0.89
N THR A 497 1.83 26.90 1.29
CA THR A 497 0.84 26.21 0.45
C THR A 497 -0.43 27.04 0.21
N ASN A 498 -0.43 28.29 0.66
CA ASN A 498 -1.49 29.23 0.35
C ASN A 498 -1.23 29.88 -1.02
N PHE A 499 -2.04 29.49 -2.00
CA PHE A 499 -1.89 29.95 -3.39
C PHE A 499 -2.98 30.96 -3.74
N PRO A 500 -2.68 32.27 -3.75
CA PRO A 500 -3.64 33.26 -4.22
C PRO A 500 -3.97 33.02 -5.69
N THR A 501 -5.23 32.80 -6.01
CA THR A 501 -5.67 32.71 -7.41
C THR A 501 -5.60 34.10 -8.04
N PRO A 502 -5.00 34.26 -9.23
CA PRO A 502 -4.89 35.57 -9.90
C PRO A 502 -6.23 36.30 -10.07
N SER A 503 -7.33 35.54 -10.23
CA SER A 503 -8.69 36.07 -10.33
C SER A 503 -9.28 36.54 -8.97
N ARG A 504 -8.65 36.22 -7.85
CA ARG A 504 -9.03 36.63 -6.49
C ARG A 504 -8.01 37.56 -5.85
N LEU A 505 -6.92 37.87 -6.55
CA LEU A 505 -6.03 38.93 -6.12
C LEU A 505 -6.89 40.23 -6.11
N PRO A 506 -6.99 40.95 -4.99
CA PRO A 506 -7.49 42.32 -5.05
C PRO A 506 -6.67 42.99 -6.13
N VAL A 507 -7.36 43.72 -7.04
CA VAL A 507 -6.71 44.65 -7.98
C VAL A 507 -5.61 45.32 -7.16
N ALA A 508 -4.37 45.22 -7.59
CA ALA A 508 -3.23 45.67 -6.79
C ALA A 508 -3.58 47.01 -6.19
N GLU A 509 -3.98 47.03 -4.93
CA GLU A 509 -3.80 48.21 -4.15
C GLU A 509 -2.29 48.44 -4.28
N GLU A 510 -1.94 49.48 -5.01
CA GLU A 510 -0.60 50.04 -4.95
C GLU A 510 -0.16 49.89 -3.50
N LEU A 511 0.93 49.19 -3.25
CA LEU A 511 1.52 49.08 -1.92
C LEU A 511 1.51 50.47 -1.35
N LYS A 512 0.45 50.81 -0.59
CA LYS A 512 0.37 52.10 0.09
C LYS A 512 1.35 52.04 1.22
N LEU A 513 2.62 52.21 0.82
CA LEU A 513 3.69 52.46 1.76
C LEU A 513 3.25 53.63 2.60
N THR A 514 3.26 53.46 3.89
CA THR A 514 3.09 54.59 4.83
C THR A 514 4.14 55.63 4.49
N ASP A 515 3.91 56.87 4.86
CA ASP A 515 4.86 57.94 4.56
C ASP A 515 6.25 57.64 5.18
N LYS A 516 6.30 56.97 6.31
CA LYS A 516 7.52 56.48 6.96
C LYS A 516 8.23 55.42 6.10
N GLU A 517 7.51 54.48 5.53
CA GLU A 517 8.05 53.46 4.64
C GLU A 517 8.52 54.04 3.29
N LYS A 518 7.88 55.08 2.80
CA LYS A 518 8.34 55.80 1.61
C LYS A 518 9.67 56.51 1.87
N VAL A 519 9.82 57.12 3.06
CA VAL A 519 11.06 57.75 3.49
C VAL A 519 12.15 56.71 3.65
N ALA A 520 11.86 55.61 4.31
CA ALA A 520 12.80 54.50 4.45
C ALA A 520 13.25 53.96 3.08
N GLY A 521 12.33 53.78 2.15
CA GLY A 521 12.62 53.37 0.76
C GLY A 521 13.52 54.38 0.01
N LYS A 522 13.36 55.69 0.25
CA LYS A 522 14.27 56.71 -0.31
C LYS A 522 15.66 56.62 0.30
N MET A 523 15.78 56.50 1.63
CA MET A 523 17.07 56.34 2.32
C MET A 523 17.81 55.08 1.84
N LEU A 524 17.14 53.96 1.61
CA LEU A 524 17.69 52.75 1.00
C LEU A 524 18.26 53.01 -0.41
N SER A 525 17.62 53.92 -1.18
CA SER A 525 18.08 54.26 -2.55
C SER A 525 19.32 55.13 -2.55
N MET A 526 19.63 55.84 -1.46
CA MET A 526 20.81 56.68 -1.33
C MET A 526 22.09 55.87 -1.06
N GLY A 527 21.93 54.64 -0.52
CA GLY A 527 23.06 53.74 -0.30
C GLY A 527 23.94 54.06 0.90
N ASP A 528 23.78 55.22 1.52
CA ASP A 528 24.67 55.76 2.54
C ASP A 528 24.32 55.40 3.99
N PHE A 529 23.23 54.62 4.19
CA PHE A 529 22.70 54.33 5.52
C PHE A 529 22.58 52.82 5.79
N THR A 530 22.92 52.43 7.03
CA THR A 530 22.69 51.06 7.49
C THR A 530 21.20 50.85 7.79
N ASP A 531 20.76 49.58 7.83
CA ASP A 531 19.35 49.25 8.15
C ASP A 531 18.94 49.77 9.54
N GLU A 532 19.87 49.76 10.53
CA GLU A 532 19.65 50.28 11.87
C GLU A 532 19.48 51.78 11.88
N GLN A 533 20.26 52.50 11.08
CA GLN A 533 20.14 53.97 10.96
C GLN A 533 18.83 54.37 10.31
N ILE A 534 18.41 53.63 9.27
CA ILE A 534 17.10 53.83 8.61
C ILE A 534 15.97 53.53 9.57
N SER A 535 16.05 52.42 10.32
CA SER A 535 15.06 52.03 11.32
C SER A 535 14.88 53.11 12.39
N THR A 536 15.99 53.63 12.90
CA THR A 536 15.98 54.69 13.93
C THR A 536 15.41 56.00 13.39
N ALA A 537 15.78 56.38 12.15
CA ALA A 537 15.34 57.65 11.55
C ALA A 537 13.86 57.63 11.10
N THR A 538 13.34 56.49 10.73
CA THR A 538 11.99 56.36 10.14
C THR A 538 10.97 55.70 11.07
N GLU A 539 11.44 55.10 12.18
CA GLU A 539 10.63 54.28 13.09
C GLU A 539 9.99 53.06 12.39
N VAL A 540 10.52 52.65 11.24
CA VAL A 540 10.12 51.45 10.53
C VAL A 540 10.94 50.29 11.07
N SER A 541 10.32 49.13 11.32
CA SER A 541 11.00 47.96 11.87
C SER A 541 12.14 47.49 10.95
N LEU A 542 13.22 46.97 11.53
CA LEU A 542 14.38 46.43 10.78
C LEU A 542 13.97 45.39 9.74
N ASP A 543 13.02 44.52 10.08
CA ASP A 543 12.52 43.48 9.17
C ASP A 543 11.81 44.10 7.95
N LYS A 544 11.08 45.18 8.15
CA LYS A 544 10.42 45.88 7.06
C LYS A 544 11.42 46.65 6.17
N ILE A 545 12.49 47.13 6.74
CA ILE A 545 13.57 47.81 5.98
C ILE A 545 14.32 46.78 5.10
N ARG A 546 14.63 45.62 5.65
CA ARG A 546 15.23 44.51 4.89
C ARG A 546 14.33 44.06 3.75
N TYR A 547 13.03 43.95 4.00
CA TYR A 547 12.03 43.64 2.98
C TYR A 547 11.98 44.71 1.87
N LEU A 548 12.03 46.02 2.22
CA LEU A 548 12.08 47.11 1.24
C LEU A 548 13.38 47.11 0.43
N ARG A 549 14.49 46.66 1.00
CA ARG A 549 15.79 46.48 0.30
C ARG A 549 15.74 45.34 -0.71
N GLU A 550 15.12 44.23 -0.36
CA GLU A 550 14.97 43.06 -1.25
C GLU A 550 14.06 43.38 -2.44
N ILE A 551 12.95 44.09 -2.22
CA ILE A 551 12.04 44.50 -3.32
C ILE A 551 12.76 45.41 -4.33
N LYS A 552 13.69 46.24 -3.90
CA LYS A 552 14.43 47.15 -4.78
C LYS A 552 15.56 46.50 -5.56
N ASN A 553 16.06 45.36 -5.09
CA ASN A 553 17.10 44.58 -5.76
C ASN A 553 16.52 43.55 -6.75
N LEU A 554 15.18 43.52 -6.93
CA LEU A 554 14.43 42.78 -7.93
C LEU A 554 14.05 43.64 -9.13
#